data_0dd7cb9d03a99d9b1a1dbe691951b4bf
#
_entry.id   0dd7cb9d03a99d9b1a1dbe691951b4bf
#
_cell.length_a   1.000
_cell.length_b   1.000
_cell.length_c   1.000
_cell.angle_alpha   90.00
_cell.angle_beta   90.00
_cell.angle_gamma   90.00
#
_symmetry.space_group_name_H-M   'P 1'
#
loop_
_entity.id
_entity.type
_entity.pdbx_description
1 polymer ?
#
loop_
_entity_poly.entity_id
_entity_poly.type
_entity_poly.pdbx_seq_one_letter_code
_entity_poly.pdbx_strand_id
1 'polypeptide(L)' 'MKKLHPNIVTMLADIEAYRALSGEDRTAFGLGALNDGNFISRVEHGRQPSFSTIDRVYRYIEVRTKAVHKKAARR' A
#
# COMPACT_ATOMS: atom_id res chain seq x y z
N MET A 1 0.95 -21.41 -10.76
CA MET A 1 1.07 -20.07 -10.21
C MET A 1 -0.15 -19.23 -10.56
N LYS A 2 -0.72 -18.57 -9.55
CA LYS A 2 -1.91 -17.78 -9.76
C LYS A 2 -1.58 -16.44 -10.41
N LYS A 3 -2.30 -16.11 -11.45
CA LYS A 3 -2.09 -14.86 -12.13
C LYS A 3 -2.85 -13.75 -11.42
N LEU A 4 -2.17 -12.69 -11.05
CA LEU A 4 -2.81 -11.57 -10.38
C LEU A 4 -3.52 -10.68 -11.39
N HIS A 5 -4.65 -10.12 -10.98
CA HIS A 5 -5.39 -9.17 -11.80
C HIS A 5 -4.52 -7.93 -12.03
N PRO A 6 -4.58 -7.30 -13.23
CA PRO A 6 -3.77 -6.12 -13.50
C PRO A 6 -3.94 -5.00 -12.47
N ASN A 7 -5.15 -4.80 -11.96
CA ASN A 7 -5.37 -3.78 -10.92
C ASN A 7 -4.63 -4.11 -9.63
N ILE A 8 -4.50 -5.39 -9.32
CA ILE A 8 -3.76 -5.83 -8.15
C ILE A 8 -2.27 -5.63 -8.35
N VAL A 9 -1.79 -5.93 -9.55
CA VAL A 9 -0.36 -5.72 -9.88
C VAL A 9 -0.03 -4.23 -9.75
N THR A 10 -0.88 -3.36 -10.28
CA THR A 10 -0.67 -1.92 -10.18
C THR A 10 -0.68 -1.46 -8.72
N MET A 11 -1.64 -1.97 -7.95
CA MET A 11 -1.71 -1.61 -6.53
C MET A 11 -0.44 -2.02 -5.79
N LEU A 12 0.05 -3.23 -6.05
CA LEU A 12 1.27 -3.69 -5.38
C LEU A 12 2.46 -2.83 -5.78
N ALA A 13 2.54 -2.42 -7.05
CA ALA A 13 3.60 -1.54 -7.50
C ALA A 13 3.52 -0.18 -6.81
N ASP A 14 2.31 0.35 -6.65
CA ASP A 14 2.10 1.63 -5.97
C ASP A 14 2.47 1.53 -4.50
N ILE A 15 2.17 0.41 -3.87
CA ILE A 15 2.56 0.17 -2.48
C ILE A 15 4.08 0.17 -2.36
N GLU A 16 4.78 -0.50 -3.28
CA GLU A 16 6.24 -0.56 -3.24
C GLU A 16 6.86 0.83 -3.43
N ALA A 17 6.29 1.62 -4.33
CA ALA A 17 6.77 2.98 -4.54
C ALA A 17 6.61 3.82 -3.27
N TYR A 18 5.47 3.68 -2.61
CA TYR A 18 5.22 4.39 -1.36
C TYR A 18 6.18 3.92 -0.27
N ARG A 19 6.42 2.61 -0.17
CA ARG A 19 7.33 2.09 0.83
C ARG A 19 8.75 2.60 0.63
N ALA A 20 9.17 2.72 -0.63
CA ALA A 20 10.49 3.27 -0.93
C ALA A 20 10.58 4.73 -0.47
N LEU A 21 9.50 5.46 -0.60
CA LEU A 21 9.45 6.86 -0.20
C LEU A 21 9.41 7.02 1.32
N SER A 22 8.61 6.20 1.99
CA SER A 22 8.33 6.38 3.42
C SER A 22 9.27 5.60 4.34
N GLY A 23 9.90 4.55 3.82
CA GLY A 23 10.72 3.68 4.63
C GLY A 23 9.95 2.63 5.43
N GLU A 24 8.64 2.57 5.26
CA GLU A 24 7.83 1.58 5.98
C GLU A 24 8.08 0.18 5.42
N ASP A 25 8.18 -0.81 6.31
CA ASP A 25 8.27 -2.19 5.84
C ASP A 25 6.86 -2.73 5.54
N ARG A 26 6.81 -3.95 5.02
CA ARG A 26 5.54 -4.54 4.58
C ARG A 26 4.54 -4.67 5.72
N THR A 27 5.01 -5.09 6.87
CA THR A 27 4.15 -5.26 8.03
C THR A 27 3.61 -3.92 8.52
N ALA A 28 4.49 -2.93 8.60
CA ALA A 28 4.09 -1.60 9.07
C ALA A 28 3.05 -0.99 8.11
N PHE A 29 3.24 -1.16 6.81
CA PHE A 29 2.28 -0.67 5.84
C PHE A 29 0.91 -1.31 6.04
N GLY A 30 0.88 -2.64 6.13
CA GLY A 30 -0.39 -3.35 6.29
C GLY A 30 -1.11 -2.97 7.55
N LEU A 31 -0.36 -2.83 8.65
CA LEU A 31 -0.96 -2.43 9.90
C LEU A 31 -1.52 -1.02 9.85
N GLY A 32 -0.78 -0.10 9.25
CA GLY A 32 -1.23 1.29 9.17
C GLY A 32 -2.42 1.48 8.26
N ALA A 33 -2.40 0.82 7.09
CA ALA A 33 -3.47 1.02 6.11
C ALA A 33 -4.72 0.23 6.43
N LEU A 34 -4.56 -1.00 6.93
CA LEU A 34 -5.68 -1.94 7.03
C LEU A 34 -5.75 -2.70 8.34
N ASN A 35 -4.86 -2.39 9.25
CA ASN A 35 -4.75 -3.14 10.50
C ASN A 35 -4.48 -4.63 10.25
N ASP A 36 -3.72 -4.92 9.20
CA ASP A 36 -3.40 -6.28 8.80
C ASP A 36 -1.95 -6.35 8.32
N GLY A 37 -1.05 -6.78 9.20
CA GLY A 37 0.37 -6.82 8.88
C GLY A 37 0.74 -7.81 7.78
N ASN A 38 -0.16 -8.73 7.44
CA ASN A 38 0.09 -9.72 6.40
C ASN A 38 -0.59 -9.41 5.07
N PHE A 39 -1.12 -8.19 4.94
CA PHE A 39 -1.92 -7.83 3.77
C PHE A 39 -1.16 -8.04 2.46
N ILE A 40 0.03 -7.48 2.35
CA ILE A 40 0.80 -7.57 1.10
C ILE A 40 1.08 -9.02 0.74
N SER A 41 1.51 -9.80 1.73
CA SER A 41 1.80 -11.21 1.51
C SER A 41 0.57 -11.99 1.04
N ARG A 42 -0.57 -11.73 1.64
CA ARG A 42 -1.80 -12.41 1.25
C ARG A 42 -2.20 -12.08 -0.17
N VAL A 43 -2.08 -10.82 -0.55
CA VAL A 43 -2.41 -10.40 -1.91
C VAL A 43 -1.46 -11.05 -2.91
N GLU A 44 -0.17 -11.10 -2.58
CA GLU A 44 0.81 -11.74 -3.45
C GLU A 44 0.52 -13.23 -3.66
N HIS A 45 -0.11 -13.86 -2.67
CA HIS A 45 -0.48 -15.27 -2.77
C HIS A 45 -1.86 -15.49 -3.36
N GLY A 46 -2.46 -14.46 -3.92
CA GLY A 46 -3.69 -14.60 -4.67
C GLY A 46 -4.96 -14.11 -4.03
N ARG A 47 -4.87 -13.54 -2.83
CA ARG A 47 -6.06 -12.99 -2.20
C ARG A 47 -6.55 -11.77 -2.97
N GLN A 48 -7.86 -11.69 -3.18
CA GLN A 48 -8.43 -10.56 -3.89
C GLN A 48 -9.08 -9.59 -2.91
N PRO A 49 -8.51 -8.41 -2.74
CA PRO A 49 -9.11 -7.42 -1.83
C PRO A 49 -10.38 -6.84 -2.44
N SER A 50 -11.30 -6.43 -1.57
CA SER A 50 -12.52 -5.77 -2.01
C SER A 50 -12.21 -4.36 -2.49
N PHE A 51 -13.17 -3.74 -3.17
CA PHE A 51 -13.01 -2.35 -3.60
C PHE A 51 -12.78 -1.42 -2.42
N SER A 52 -13.49 -1.65 -1.32
CA SER A 52 -13.30 -0.79 -0.15
C SER A 52 -11.90 -0.96 0.44
N THR A 53 -11.35 -2.15 0.37
CA THR A 53 -9.98 -2.38 0.85
C THR A 53 -8.98 -1.65 -0.05
N ILE A 54 -9.17 -1.73 -1.37
CA ILE A 54 -8.30 -1.03 -2.31
C ILE A 54 -8.37 0.47 -2.08
N ASP A 55 -9.58 1.00 -1.85
CA ASP A 55 -9.79 2.39 -1.54
C ASP A 55 -8.99 2.81 -0.30
N ARG A 56 -9.03 1.99 0.75
CA ARG A 56 -8.31 2.29 1.98
C ARG A 56 -6.80 2.32 1.74
N VAL A 57 -6.30 1.39 0.92
CA VAL A 57 -4.89 1.37 0.57
C VAL A 57 -4.48 2.68 -0.09
N TYR A 58 -5.22 3.09 -1.11
CA TYR A 58 -4.87 4.31 -1.84
C TYR A 58 -5.07 5.56 -1.01
N ARG A 59 -6.08 5.58 -0.16
CA ARG A 59 -6.28 6.72 0.73
C ARG A 59 -5.11 6.85 1.71
N TYR A 60 -4.66 5.73 2.25
CA TYR A 60 -3.51 5.73 3.16
C TYR A 60 -2.27 6.27 2.44
N ILE A 61 -2.01 5.75 1.24
CA ILE A 61 -0.87 6.19 0.46
C ILE A 61 -0.96 7.69 0.17
N GLU A 62 -2.11 8.15 -0.25
CA GLU A 62 -2.30 9.56 -0.61
C GLU A 62 -2.07 10.48 0.58
N VAL A 63 -2.69 10.18 1.69
CA VAL A 63 -2.58 11.02 2.88
C VAL A 63 -1.15 11.05 3.39
N ARG A 64 -0.51 9.90 3.45
CA ARG A 64 0.86 9.82 3.98
C ARG A 64 1.86 10.42 3.01
N THR A 65 1.63 10.27 1.71
CA THR A 65 2.51 10.87 0.72
C THR A 65 2.47 12.38 0.80
N LYS A 66 1.28 12.94 0.96
CA LYS A 66 1.14 14.39 1.13
C LYS A 66 1.85 14.87 2.39
N ALA A 67 1.75 14.10 3.47
CA ALA A 67 2.42 14.46 4.71
C ALA A 67 3.93 14.47 4.55
N VAL A 68 4.47 13.47 3.85
CA VAL A 68 5.90 13.40 3.59
C VAL A 68 6.37 14.57 2.74
N HIS A 69 5.64 14.87 1.64
CA HIS A 69 5.99 15.98 0.76
C HIS A 69 5.90 17.32 1.47
N LYS A 70 4.86 17.50 2.26
CA LYS A 70 4.67 18.72 3.00
C LYS A 70 5.81 18.94 3.99
N LYS A 71 6.23 17.88 4.66
CA LYS A 71 7.30 17.93 5.60
C LYS A 71 8.63 18.27 4.91
N ALA A 72 8.88 17.68 3.75
CA ALA A 72 10.08 17.93 2.99
C ALA A 72 10.11 19.34 2.43
N ALA A 73 8.97 19.88 2.06
CA ALA A 73 8.89 21.22 1.50
C ALA A 73 9.01 22.32 2.54
N ARG A 74 8.81 21.99 3.77
CA ARG A 74 8.86 22.93 4.83
C ARG A 74 10.21 23.09 5.36
N ARG A 75 10.96 23.87 4.99
CA ARG A 75 12.30 23.92 5.48
C ARG A 75 12.68 25.23 5.94
#